data_7038d5dc319ffe761a5a272fefe949d8
#
_entry.id   7038d5dc319ffe761a5a272fefe949d8
#
_cell.length_a   1.000
_cell.length_b   1.000
_cell.length_c   1.000
_cell.angle_alpha   90.00
_cell.angle_beta   90.00
_cell.angle_gamma   90.00
#
_symmetry.space_group_name_H-M   'P 1'
#
loop_
_entity.id
_entity.type
_entity.pdbx_description
1 polymer ?
#
loop_
_entity_poly.entity_id
_entity_poly.type
_entity_poly.pdbx_seq_one_letter_code
_entity_poly.pdbx_strand_id
1 'polypeptide(L)'
;MNNKKLLIYEFNELVKILAEIKDQIDYDIIEFNQSNLLSKELFNDNNYLIITKNKLSNYKNQLILKSLPIKLIKLIEKLNIAFLKLKYNQQ
;
A
#
# COMPACT_ATOMS: atom_id res chain seq x y z
N MET A 1 -13.49 11.56 -6.41
CA MET A 1 -13.10 11.27 -5.03
C MET A 1 -11.73 10.63 -4.97
N ASN A 2 -10.94 11.07 -4.02
CA ASN A 2 -9.55 10.61 -3.91
C ASN A 2 -9.45 9.40 -3.01
N ASN A 3 -9.73 8.25 -3.58
CA ASN A 3 -9.54 7.02 -2.82
C ASN A 3 -8.05 6.75 -2.66
N LYS A 4 -7.69 6.36 -1.46
CA LYS A 4 -6.32 5.96 -1.18
C LYS A 4 -6.07 4.60 -1.83
N LYS A 5 -4.90 4.45 -2.44
CA LYS A 5 -4.53 3.22 -3.14
C LYS A 5 -3.44 2.49 -2.41
N LEU A 6 -3.65 1.21 -2.18
CA LEU A 6 -2.62 0.32 -1.67
C LEU A 6 -2.09 -0.51 -2.83
N LEU A 7 -0.86 -0.26 -3.20
CA LEU A 7 -0.20 -0.97 -4.30
C LEU A 7 0.72 -2.02 -3.69
N ILE A 8 0.32 -3.28 -3.78
CA ILE A 8 1.00 -4.36 -3.08
C ILE A 8 1.87 -5.15 -4.05
N TYR A 9 3.18 -5.13 -3.81
CA TYR A 9 4.16 -5.76 -4.69
C TYR A 9 4.54 -7.14 -4.18
N GLU A 10 4.14 -8.17 -4.93
CA GLU A 10 4.52 -9.57 -4.67
C GLU A 10 4.35 -10.00 -3.21
N PHE A 11 3.20 -9.65 -2.63
CA PHE A 11 2.90 -9.97 -1.24
C PHE A 11 1.49 -10.54 -1.16
N ASN A 12 1.34 -11.74 -1.71
CA ASN A 12 0.04 -12.39 -1.87
C ASN A 12 -0.71 -12.60 -0.55
N GLU A 13 0.02 -12.95 0.51
CA GLU A 13 -0.58 -13.17 1.82
C GLU A 13 -1.26 -11.91 2.34
N LEU A 14 -0.63 -10.77 2.13
CA LEU A 14 -1.20 -9.50 2.55
C LEU A 14 -2.44 -9.15 1.74
N VAL A 15 -2.42 -9.43 0.43
CA VAL A 15 -3.58 -9.19 -0.42
C VAL A 15 -4.79 -9.96 0.09
N LYS A 16 -4.59 -11.23 0.46
CA LYS A 16 -5.67 -12.06 0.97
C LYS A 16 -6.26 -11.53 2.28
N ILE A 17 -5.38 -11.11 3.18
CA ILE A 17 -5.82 -10.57 4.48
C ILE A 17 -6.63 -9.29 4.28
N LEU A 18 -6.15 -8.39 3.44
CA LEU A 18 -6.83 -7.13 3.19
C LEU A 18 -8.15 -7.33 2.45
N ALA A 19 -8.22 -8.34 1.60
CA ALA A 19 -9.46 -8.65 0.90
C ALA A 19 -10.57 -9.05 1.86
N GLU A 20 -10.22 -9.73 2.95
CA GLU A 20 -11.20 -10.15 3.96
C GLU A 20 -11.79 -8.97 4.72
N ILE A 21 -11.05 -7.88 4.85
CA ILE A 21 -11.51 -6.71 5.59
C ILE A 21 -11.79 -5.53 4.69
N LYS A 22 -11.99 -5.80 3.41
CA LYS A 22 -12.19 -4.77 2.39
C LYS A 22 -13.26 -3.76 2.77
N ASP A 23 -14.34 -4.22 3.38
CA ASP A 23 -15.46 -3.36 3.76
C ASP A 23 -15.16 -2.50 5.00
N GLN A 24 -14.07 -2.80 5.71
CA GLN A 24 -13.69 -2.08 6.92
C GLN A 24 -12.59 -1.06 6.68
N ILE A 25 -12.02 -1.03 5.49
CA ILE A 25 -10.95 -0.11 5.13
C ILE A 25 -11.35 0.70 3.91
N ASP A 26 -10.81 1.89 3.83
CA ASP A 26 -11.16 2.83 2.76
C ASP A 26 -10.00 2.95 1.78
N TYR A 27 -9.53 1.81 1.29
CA TYR A 27 -8.42 1.75 0.35
C TYR A 27 -8.77 0.91 -0.86
N ASP A 28 -8.29 1.33 -2.03
CA ASP A 28 -8.32 0.49 -3.22
C ASP A 28 -7.06 -0.37 -3.23
N ILE A 29 -7.23 -1.67 -3.29
CA ILE A 29 -6.12 -2.62 -3.23
C ILE A 29 -5.77 -3.07 -4.64
N ILE A 30 -4.51 -2.86 -5.02
CA ILE A 30 -4.01 -3.23 -6.35
C ILE A 30 -2.73 -4.04 -6.18
N GLU A 31 -2.73 -5.24 -6.72
CA GLU A 31 -1.57 -6.13 -6.66
C GLU A 31 -0.74 -6.00 -7.94
N PHE A 32 0.58 -6.00 -7.81
CA PHE A 32 1.45 -5.99 -8.99
C PHE A 32 2.74 -6.76 -8.73
N ASN A 33 3.47 -7.04 -9.82
CA ASN A 33 4.73 -7.75 -9.77
C ASN A 33 5.61 -7.28 -10.93
N GLN A 34 6.78 -7.90 -11.10
CA GLN A 34 7.71 -7.49 -12.16
C GLN A 34 7.13 -7.71 -13.56
N SER A 35 6.31 -8.74 -13.73
CA SER A 35 5.72 -9.06 -15.02
C SER A 35 4.48 -8.22 -15.33
N ASN A 36 3.90 -7.61 -14.32
CA ASN A 36 2.65 -6.88 -14.44
C ASN A 36 2.81 -5.52 -13.77
N LEU A 37 3.58 -4.66 -14.42
CA LEU A 37 3.88 -3.32 -13.90
C LEU A 37 2.64 -2.43 -13.96
N LEU A 38 2.57 -1.52 -13.02
CA LEU A 38 1.45 -0.61 -12.92
C LEU A 38 1.55 0.52 -13.95
N SER A 39 0.39 0.99 -14.35
CA SER A 39 0.29 2.17 -15.20
C SER A 39 0.81 3.40 -14.47
N LYS A 40 1.48 4.30 -15.20
CA LYS A 40 1.97 5.55 -14.65
C LYS A 40 0.86 6.43 -14.09
N GLU A 41 -0.34 6.26 -14.60
CA GLU A 41 -1.49 7.05 -14.16
C GLU A 41 -1.82 6.83 -12.68
N LEU A 42 -1.49 5.66 -12.14
CA LEU A 42 -1.75 5.35 -10.75
C LEU A 42 -0.90 6.18 -9.80
N PHE A 43 0.18 6.77 -10.29
CA PHE A 43 1.12 7.53 -9.46
C PHE A 43 0.96 9.04 -9.57
N ASN A 44 -0.02 9.51 -10.34
CA ASN A 44 -0.14 10.93 -10.64
C ASN A 44 -0.58 11.79 -9.46
N ASP A 45 -1.38 11.26 -8.57
CA ASP A 45 -1.98 12.04 -7.49
C ASP A 45 -1.28 11.88 -6.13
N ASN A 46 -0.23 11.09 -6.07
CA ASN A 46 0.52 10.81 -4.83
C ASN A 46 -0.36 10.23 -3.70
N ASN A 47 -1.58 9.84 -4.01
CA ASN A 47 -2.47 9.28 -3.00
C ASN A 47 -2.39 7.75 -3.00
N TYR A 48 -1.18 7.26 -2.96
CA TYR A 48 -0.90 5.84 -2.98
C TYR A 48 0.21 5.49 -2.00
N LEU A 49 0.22 4.24 -1.58
CA LEU A 49 1.26 3.68 -0.74
C LEU A 49 1.64 2.32 -1.31
N ILE A 50 2.93 2.11 -1.55
CA ILE A 50 3.42 0.82 -2.05
C ILE A 50 3.86 -0.01 -0.86
N ILE A 51 3.34 -1.23 -0.76
CA ILE A 51 3.74 -2.16 0.29
C ILE A 51 4.55 -3.28 -0.33
N THR A 52 5.75 -3.48 0.20
CA THR A 52 6.68 -4.46 -0.34
C THR A 52 7.51 -5.06 0.78
N LYS A 53 8.06 -6.24 0.57
CA LYS A 53 8.96 -6.88 1.52
C LYS A 53 10.36 -6.29 1.46
N ASN A 54 10.77 -5.85 0.28
CA ASN A 54 12.09 -5.26 0.06
C ASN A 54 11.95 -3.96 -0.71
N LYS A 55 12.82 -3.02 -0.42
CA LYS A 55 12.76 -1.71 -1.07
C LYS A 55 12.90 -1.86 -2.58
N LEU A 56 11.99 -1.21 -3.31
CA LEU A 56 12.01 -1.17 -4.77
C LEU A 56 12.74 0.09 -5.23
N SER A 57 13.55 -0.04 -6.27
CA SER A 57 14.15 1.14 -6.90
C SER A 57 13.11 1.81 -7.81
N ASN A 58 13.27 3.10 -8.05
CA ASN A 58 12.45 3.89 -8.96
C ASN A 58 11.01 4.13 -8.51
N TYR A 59 10.68 3.81 -7.27
CA TYR A 59 9.36 4.09 -6.70
C TYR A 59 9.51 4.85 -5.39
N LYS A 60 8.58 5.73 -5.12
CA LYS A 60 8.50 6.43 -3.84
C LYS A 60 7.25 5.98 -3.09
N ASN A 61 7.05 6.49 -1.89
CA ASN A 61 5.91 6.16 -1.05
C ASN A 61 5.83 4.68 -0.72
N GLN A 62 6.93 4.12 -0.23
CA GLN A 62 6.99 2.70 0.09
C GLN A 62 6.91 2.47 1.59
N LEU A 63 6.15 1.45 1.98
CA LEU A 63 6.14 0.90 3.33
C LEU A 63 6.71 -0.51 3.23
N ILE A 64 7.84 -0.75 3.91
CA ILE A 64 8.51 -2.04 3.83
C ILE A 64 8.09 -2.89 5.02
N LEU A 65 7.44 -4.02 4.73
CA LEU A 65 7.02 -4.98 5.74
C LEU A 65 7.70 -6.31 5.46
N LYS A 66 8.70 -6.65 6.26
CA LYS A 66 9.43 -7.90 6.06
C LYS A 66 8.63 -9.11 6.51
N SER A 67 7.72 -8.91 7.43
CA SER A 67 6.81 -9.95 7.88
C SER A 67 5.48 -9.31 8.23
N LEU A 68 4.41 -10.12 8.19
CA LEU A 68 3.09 -9.61 8.53
C LEU A 68 3.00 -9.36 10.04
N PRO A 69 2.36 -8.26 10.44
CA PRO A 69 2.04 -8.07 11.85
C PRO A 69 1.12 -9.18 12.35
N ILE A 70 1.30 -9.56 13.60
CA ILE A 70 0.49 -10.62 14.21
C ILE A 70 -0.98 -10.21 14.29
N LYS A 71 -1.22 -8.93 14.57
CA LYS A 71 -2.58 -8.42 14.77
C LYS A 71 -2.99 -7.51 13.61
N LEU A 72 -4.20 -7.72 13.13
CA LEU A 72 -4.76 -6.92 12.04
C LEU A 72 -4.86 -5.44 12.41
N ILE A 73 -5.22 -5.14 13.66
CA ILE A 73 -5.29 -3.76 14.12
C ILE A 73 -3.95 -3.05 13.97
N LYS A 74 -2.87 -3.75 14.26
CA LYS A 74 -1.53 -3.16 14.13
C LYS A 74 -1.21 -2.83 12.66
N LEU A 75 -1.64 -3.70 11.76
CA LEU A 75 -1.44 -3.45 10.33
C LEU A 75 -2.20 -2.20 9.90
N ILE A 76 -3.47 -2.09 10.29
CA ILE A 76 -4.29 -0.94 9.93
C ILE A 76 -3.69 0.35 10.49
N GLU A 77 -3.21 0.33 11.73
CA GLU A 77 -2.55 1.48 12.32
C GLU A 77 -1.32 1.92 11.53
N LYS A 78 -0.50 0.96 11.09
CA LYS A 78 0.68 1.27 10.30
C LYS A 78 0.32 1.91 8.96
N LEU A 79 -0.74 1.42 8.32
CA LEU A 79 -1.20 1.98 7.06
C LEU A 79 -1.69 3.41 7.24
N ASN A 80 -2.47 3.65 8.29
CA ASN A 80 -2.98 4.98 8.57
C ASN A 80 -1.86 5.98 8.85
N ILE A 81 -0.87 5.57 9.64
CA ILE A 81 0.27 6.42 9.96
C ILE A 81 1.08 6.72 8.69
N ALA A 82 1.28 5.72 7.84
CA ALA A 82 2.03 5.91 6.61
C ALA A 82 1.35 6.92 5.68
N PHE A 83 0.03 6.83 5.54
CA PHE A 83 -0.71 7.79 4.72
C PHE A 83 -0.67 9.20 5.32
N LEU A 84 -0.71 9.31 6.64
CA LEU A 84 -0.58 10.61 7.29
C LEU A 84 0.78 11.23 7.01
N LYS A 85 1.85 10.44 7.04
CA LYS A 85 3.18 10.93 6.74
C LYS A 85 3.29 11.42 5.31
N LEU A 86 2.65 10.74 4.37
CA LEU A 86 2.64 11.19 2.98
C LEU A 86 1.98 12.56 2.85
N LYS A 87 0.88 12.75 3.56
CA LYS A 87 0.15 14.01 3.53
C LYS A 87 1.02 15.17 4.02
N TYR A 88 1.78 14.96 5.09
CA TYR A 88 2.67 15.99 5.62
C TYR A 88 3.85 16.25 4.70
N ASN A 89 4.37 15.22 4.07
CA ASN A 89 5.54 15.36 3.22
C ASN A 89 5.26 16.02 1.87
N GLN A 90 4.00 16.22 1.54
CA GLN A 90 3.59 16.83 0.27
C GLN A 90 3.45 18.33 0.33
N GLN A 91 3.72 18.92 1.46
CA GLN A 91 3.60 20.38 1.61
C GLN A 91 4.79 21.11 1.00
#